data_6768c6c7fb60ddcdea0358878e8b13bc
#
_entry.id   6768c6c7fb60ddcdea0358878e8b13bc
#
_cell.length_a   1.000
_cell.length_b   1.000
_cell.length_c   1.000
_cell.angle_alpha   90.00
_cell.angle_beta   90.00
_cell.angle_gamma   90.00
#
_symmetry.space_group_name_H-M   'P 1'
#
loop_
_entity.id
_entity.type
_entity.pdbx_description
1 polymer ?
#
loop_
_entity_poly.entity_id
_entity_poly.type
_entity_poly.pdbx_seq_one_letter_code
_entity_poly.pdbx_strand_id
1 'polypeptide(L)'
;MSKELSPLGQRMKEYEKAYDFIFPNNVPIIVRIDGKNFSTYTKNFNKPFDDIVTFAMVHTMKYLCANISNCRFGYTQSDEITLVLFEKTLFDKENDYKDIFIKTPYESFEKSVPFNNRAMKSNSLFASMATMVFNRYFKIAAHMVFCSEINGSEILPEEREMWDNNKDELRKWTCRDNYQTYVNKFDSAMFDSRMFVVPTFDIINNIIFRQEDAIKNSISAYARCYIKDTDGKNGLQLQEELKELGLPWDELPLFEQHGTCCYKENVVMFRNGKPFNREKWVIDKEMPIIKDNKEWFLEKIL
;
A
#
# COMPACT_ATOMS: atom_id res chain seq x y z
N MET A 1 30.65 25.99 -4.36
CA MET A 1 31.55 26.06 -3.18
C MET A 1 30.70 25.80 -1.93
N SER A 2 30.83 24.65 -1.31
CA SER A 2 30.22 24.39 0.00
C SER A 2 30.97 25.23 1.03
N LYS A 3 30.27 26.11 1.74
CA LYS A 3 30.86 26.85 2.88
C LYS A 3 31.32 25.82 3.92
N GLU A 4 32.58 25.87 4.30
CA GLU A 4 33.07 25.10 5.44
C GLU A 4 32.28 25.48 6.69
N LEU A 5 31.83 24.45 7.41
CA LEU A 5 31.09 24.64 8.64
C LEU A 5 32.02 25.17 9.75
N SER A 6 31.53 26.04 10.60
CA SER A 6 32.24 26.43 11.82
C SER A 6 32.49 25.20 12.73
N PRO A 7 33.46 25.25 13.64
CA PRO A 7 33.71 24.16 14.60
C PRO A 7 32.46 23.74 15.39
N LEU A 8 31.61 24.70 15.75
CA LEU A 8 30.31 24.42 16.37
C LEU A 8 29.38 23.69 15.39
N GLY A 9 29.33 24.12 14.14
CA GLY A 9 28.52 23.49 13.12
C GLY A 9 28.96 22.05 12.82
N GLN A 10 30.27 21.79 12.77
CA GLN A 10 30.81 20.45 12.61
C GLN A 10 30.40 19.54 13.76
N ARG A 11 30.55 19.98 15.03
CA ARG A 11 30.17 19.20 16.20
C ARG A 11 28.66 18.91 16.24
N MET A 12 27.80 19.86 15.88
CA MET A 12 26.34 19.62 15.82
C MET A 12 26.00 18.60 14.73
N LYS A 13 26.66 18.65 13.59
CA LYS A 13 26.50 17.65 12.51
C LYS A 13 26.96 16.25 12.90
N GLU A 14 27.96 16.11 13.74
CA GLU A 14 28.39 14.81 14.26
C GLU A 14 27.33 14.17 15.15
N TYR A 15 26.65 14.96 16.01
CA TYR A 15 25.52 14.45 16.79
C TYR A 15 24.36 13.98 15.90
N GLU A 16 24.01 14.73 14.83
CA GLU A 16 22.99 14.29 13.87
C GLU A 16 23.38 12.99 13.17
N LYS A 17 24.62 12.87 12.72
CA LYS A 17 25.14 11.68 11.99
C LYS A 17 25.10 10.41 12.85
N ALA A 18 25.26 10.51 14.17
CA ALA A 18 25.25 9.36 15.08
C ALA A 18 23.93 8.57 15.00
N TYR A 19 22.83 9.23 14.60
CA TYR A 19 21.49 8.62 14.45
C TYR A 19 21.06 8.42 13.01
N ASP A 20 21.94 8.65 12.03
CA ASP A 20 21.62 8.55 10.60
C ASP A 20 21.98 7.17 10.08
N PHE A 21 21.06 6.22 10.23
CA PHE A 21 21.23 4.88 9.68
C PHE A 21 21.09 4.90 8.16
N ILE A 22 22.07 4.36 7.46
CA ILE A 22 22.10 4.26 5.99
C ILE A 22 22.01 2.78 5.61
N PHE A 23 21.03 2.42 4.78
CA PHE A 23 20.93 1.07 4.25
C PHE A 23 22.04 0.80 3.24
N PRO A 24 22.52 -0.46 3.13
CA PRO A 24 23.42 -0.86 2.06
C PRO A 24 22.82 -0.56 0.69
N ASN A 25 23.68 -0.30 -0.30
CA ASN A 25 23.25 -0.25 -1.69
C ASN A 25 22.90 -1.68 -2.18
N ASN A 26 22.08 -1.78 -3.22
CA ASN A 26 21.84 -3.03 -3.95
C ASN A 26 21.17 -4.15 -3.15
N VAL A 27 20.42 -3.80 -2.14
CA VAL A 27 19.59 -4.74 -1.39
C VAL A 27 18.12 -4.33 -1.53
N PRO A 28 17.20 -5.29 -1.63
CA PRO A 28 15.80 -5.00 -1.58
C PRO A 28 15.41 -4.43 -0.22
N ILE A 29 14.54 -3.43 -0.25
CA ILE A 29 14.01 -2.80 0.95
C ILE A 29 12.50 -2.97 0.97
N ILE A 30 12.00 -3.39 2.10
CA ILE A 30 10.57 -3.37 2.40
C ILE A 30 10.27 -2.10 3.18
N VAL A 31 9.24 -1.39 2.75
CA VAL A 31 8.64 -0.27 3.47
C VAL A 31 7.28 -0.71 3.95
N ARG A 32 7.06 -0.70 5.25
CA ARG A 32 5.77 -0.96 5.86
C ARG A 32 5.25 0.34 6.48
N ILE A 33 4.09 0.75 6.05
CA ILE A 33 3.39 1.95 6.49
C ILE A 33 2.11 1.48 7.19
N ASP A 34 1.85 1.98 8.39
CA ASP A 34 0.80 1.48 9.27
C ASP A 34 -0.01 2.64 9.86
N GLY A 35 -1.31 2.50 9.92
CA GLY A 35 -2.20 3.54 10.42
C GLY A 35 -2.18 3.62 11.95
N LYS A 36 -1.87 4.79 12.49
CA LYS A 36 -1.83 5.01 13.93
C LYS A 36 -3.23 4.94 14.54
N ASN A 37 -3.46 3.95 15.43
CA ASN A 37 -4.73 3.78 16.17
C ASN A 37 -5.97 3.68 15.24
N PHE A 38 -5.86 3.03 14.10
CA PHE A 38 -6.94 2.95 13.12
C PHE A 38 -8.17 2.22 13.63
N SER A 39 -8.06 1.28 14.55
CA SER A 39 -9.19 0.69 15.23
C SER A 39 -10.10 1.73 15.94
N THR A 40 -9.50 2.76 16.53
CA THR A 40 -10.21 3.90 17.12
C THR A 40 -10.67 4.89 16.05
N TYR A 41 -9.87 5.11 15.01
CA TYR A 41 -10.18 6.00 13.89
C TYR A 41 -11.46 5.53 13.18
N THR A 42 -11.55 4.23 12.86
CA THR A 42 -12.65 3.60 12.11
C THR A 42 -13.78 3.03 12.98
N LYS A 43 -13.80 3.31 14.30
CA LYS A 43 -14.73 2.68 15.25
C LYS A 43 -16.21 2.76 14.85
N ASN A 44 -16.61 3.89 14.27
CA ASN A 44 -18.01 4.17 13.92
C ASN A 44 -18.25 4.11 12.40
N PHE A 45 -17.33 3.56 11.63
CA PHE A 45 -17.46 3.36 10.19
C PHE A 45 -18.14 2.02 9.90
N ASN A 46 -18.43 1.76 8.64
CA ASN A 46 -19.02 0.51 8.21
C ASN A 46 -18.18 -0.70 8.63
N LYS A 47 -18.86 -1.78 8.97
CA LYS A 47 -18.24 -3.05 9.39
C LYS A 47 -18.79 -4.20 8.55
N PRO A 48 -17.99 -5.20 8.26
CA PRO A 48 -16.59 -5.40 8.69
C PRO A 48 -15.59 -4.52 7.94
N PHE A 49 -15.90 -4.11 6.71
CA PHE A 49 -15.04 -3.33 5.83
C PHE A 49 -15.73 -2.01 5.48
N ASP A 50 -14.93 -0.95 5.36
CA ASP A 50 -15.42 0.38 5.00
C ASP A 50 -14.85 0.77 3.64
N ASP A 51 -15.72 0.95 2.67
CA ASP A 51 -15.33 1.21 1.28
C ASP A 51 -14.60 2.54 1.11
N ILE A 52 -14.94 3.57 1.91
CA ILE A 52 -14.28 4.88 1.86
C ILE A 52 -12.85 4.75 2.35
N VAL A 53 -12.62 4.00 3.43
CA VAL A 53 -11.29 3.70 3.96
C VAL A 53 -10.51 2.85 2.96
N THR A 54 -11.11 1.79 2.44
CA THR A 54 -10.49 0.90 1.44
C THR A 54 -10.08 1.68 0.19
N PHE A 55 -10.96 2.53 -0.32
CA PHE A 55 -10.65 3.40 -1.45
C PHE A 55 -9.44 4.31 -1.15
N ALA A 56 -9.46 4.98 0.01
CA ALA A 56 -8.38 5.88 0.40
C ALA A 56 -7.05 5.13 0.55
N MET A 57 -7.04 3.94 1.16
CA MET A 57 -5.84 3.10 1.31
C MET A 57 -5.27 2.65 -0.04
N VAL A 58 -6.11 2.13 -0.93
CA VAL A 58 -5.71 1.64 -2.25
C VAL A 58 -5.11 2.77 -3.10
N HIS A 59 -5.74 3.94 -3.12
CA HIS A 59 -5.22 5.09 -3.87
C HIS A 59 -3.98 5.70 -3.22
N THR A 60 -3.85 5.65 -1.89
CA THR A 60 -2.62 6.03 -1.19
C THR A 60 -1.47 5.09 -1.57
N MET A 61 -1.69 3.78 -1.57
CA MET A 61 -0.70 2.80 -2.03
C MET A 61 -0.25 3.12 -3.46
N LYS A 62 -1.18 3.31 -4.39
CA LYS A 62 -0.86 3.64 -5.79
C LYS A 62 -0.04 4.93 -5.91
N TYR A 63 -0.41 5.97 -5.15
CA TYR A 63 0.33 7.23 -5.13
C TYR A 63 1.77 7.01 -4.64
N LEU A 64 1.96 6.28 -3.55
CA LEU A 64 3.28 5.97 -3.01
C LEU A 64 4.11 5.16 -4.01
N CYS A 65 3.54 4.14 -4.63
CA CYS A 65 4.19 3.35 -5.68
C CYS A 65 4.67 4.24 -6.85
N ALA A 66 3.86 5.21 -7.25
CA ALA A 66 4.18 6.10 -8.38
C ALA A 66 5.22 7.18 -8.04
N ASN A 67 5.32 7.60 -6.78
CA ASN A 67 6.13 8.74 -6.36
C ASN A 67 7.39 8.35 -5.55
N ILE A 68 7.54 7.08 -5.16
CA ILE A 68 8.74 6.57 -4.51
C ILE A 68 9.61 5.87 -5.54
N SER A 69 10.83 6.38 -5.75
CA SER A 69 11.76 5.80 -6.71
C SER A 69 12.09 4.36 -6.37
N ASN A 70 12.28 3.54 -7.40
CA ASN A 70 12.58 2.10 -7.30
C ASN A 70 11.50 1.26 -6.63
N CYS A 71 10.29 1.79 -6.45
CA CYS A 71 9.14 0.99 -6.09
C CYS A 71 8.80 0.04 -7.25
N ARG A 72 8.58 -1.25 -6.93
CA ARG A 72 8.24 -2.30 -7.87
C ARG A 72 6.85 -2.87 -7.64
N PHE A 73 6.45 -2.92 -6.38
CA PHE A 73 5.20 -3.51 -5.96
C PHE A 73 4.67 -2.81 -4.72
N GLY A 74 3.38 -2.66 -4.64
CA GLY A 74 2.66 -2.22 -3.46
C GLY A 74 1.59 -3.24 -3.09
N TYR A 75 1.39 -3.45 -1.80
CA TYR A 75 0.33 -4.28 -1.25
C TYR A 75 -0.34 -3.54 -0.10
N THR A 76 -1.67 -3.57 -0.05
CA THR A 76 -2.43 -2.95 1.03
C THR A 76 -3.55 -3.85 1.53
N GLN A 77 -3.74 -3.80 2.82
CA GLN A 77 -4.81 -4.49 3.52
C GLN A 77 -5.13 -3.72 4.82
N SER A 78 -6.43 -3.52 5.11
CA SER A 78 -6.86 -2.72 6.27
C SER A 78 -6.19 -1.33 6.26
N ASP A 79 -5.42 -1.00 7.28
CA ASP A 79 -4.68 0.25 7.46
C ASP A 79 -3.17 0.11 7.20
N GLU A 80 -2.74 -1.00 6.60
CA GLU A 80 -1.34 -1.26 6.30
C GLU A 80 -1.05 -1.19 4.80
N ILE A 81 0.08 -0.56 4.45
CA ILE A 81 0.66 -0.57 3.10
C ILE A 81 2.07 -1.14 3.18
N THR A 82 2.36 -2.13 2.37
CA THR A 82 3.71 -2.67 2.16
C THR A 82 4.20 -2.32 0.77
N LEU A 83 5.39 -1.70 0.67
CA LEU A 83 6.04 -1.40 -0.61
C LEU A 83 7.34 -2.21 -0.73
N VAL A 84 7.59 -2.69 -1.94
CA VAL A 84 8.83 -3.40 -2.30
C VAL A 84 9.68 -2.46 -3.16
N LEU A 85 10.87 -2.12 -2.67
CA LEU A 85 11.79 -1.21 -3.34
C LEU A 85 13.07 -1.95 -3.73
N PHE A 86 13.42 -1.96 -5.00
CA PHE A 86 14.71 -2.39 -5.51
C PHE A 86 14.96 -1.87 -6.93
N GLU A 87 16.22 -1.84 -7.33
CA GLU A 87 16.59 -1.48 -8.68
C GLU A 87 16.43 -2.67 -9.64
N LYS A 88 15.82 -2.45 -10.80
CA LYS A 88 15.50 -3.53 -11.77
C LYS A 88 16.75 -4.28 -12.26
N THR A 89 17.90 -3.61 -12.28
CA THR A 89 19.20 -4.19 -12.66
C THR A 89 19.72 -5.26 -11.70
N LEU A 90 19.12 -5.41 -10.50
CA LEU A 90 19.43 -6.50 -9.58
C LEU A 90 19.03 -7.88 -10.13
N PHE A 91 18.16 -7.92 -11.13
CA PHE A 91 17.63 -9.14 -11.71
C PHE A 91 17.97 -9.18 -13.20
N ASP A 92 18.97 -9.96 -13.57
CA ASP A 92 19.34 -10.14 -14.97
C ASP A 92 18.31 -11.01 -15.66
N LYS A 93 17.77 -10.55 -16.79
CA LYS A 93 16.65 -11.19 -17.50
C LYS A 93 17.01 -12.55 -18.15
N GLU A 94 18.29 -12.91 -18.18
CA GLU A 94 18.75 -14.10 -18.88
C GLU A 94 18.95 -15.33 -17.99
N ASN A 95 18.84 -15.20 -16.67
CA ASN A 95 19.02 -16.32 -15.77
C ASN A 95 17.69 -16.83 -15.21
N ASP A 96 17.50 -18.13 -15.34
CA ASP A 96 16.40 -18.89 -14.77
C ASP A 96 16.17 -18.50 -13.29
N TYR A 97 14.94 -18.24 -12.89
CA TYR A 97 14.54 -17.74 -11.55
C TYR A 97 15.17 -18.49 -10.35
N LYS A 98 15.67 -19.70 -10.60
CA LYS A 98 16.38 -20.53 -9.61
C LYS A 98 17.80 -20.08 -9.33
N ASP A 99 18.45 -19.36 -10.27
CA ASP A 99 19.84 -18.90 -10.14
C ASP A 99 19.98 -17.45 -9.69
N ILE A 100 18.91 -16.68 -9.65
CA ILE A 100 18.88 -15.26 -9.23
C ILE A 100 19.39 -15.09 -7.78
N PHE A 101 19.28 -16.12 -6.97
CA PHE A 101 19.65 -16.10 -5.54
C PHE A 101 21.13 -16.20 -5.24
N ILE A 102 22.01 -16.40 -6.23
CA ILE A 102 23.41 -16.82 -5.97
C ILE A 102 24.49 -15.90 -6.57
N LYS A 103 24.20 -15.06 -7.57
CA LYS A 103 25.25 -14.40 -8.35
C LYS A 103 24.96 -12.93 -8.72
N THR A 104 24.94 -12.02 -7.80
CA THR A 104 25.12 -10.60 -8.14
C THR A 104 26.43 -10.08 -7.59
N PRO A 105 27.37 -9.63 -8.44
CA PRO A 105 28.57 -8.93 -7.96
C PRO A 105 28.19 -7.59 -7.32
N TYR A 106 28.70 -7.31 -6.16
CA TYR A 106 28.44 -6.14 -5.31
C TYR A 106 28.88 -4.78 -5.91
N GLU A 107 29.39 -4.72 -7.14
CA GLU A 107 30.27 -3.61 -7.56
C GLU A 107 29.68 -2.55 -8.49
N SER A 108 28.40 -2.63 -8.92
CA SER A 108 27.97 -1.74 -10.03
C SER A 108 26.75 -0.84 -9.82
N PHE A 109 26.20 -0.68 -8.62
CA PHE A 109 24.91 -0.02 -8.46
C PHE A 109 24.98 1.27 -7.62
N GLU A 110 24.73 2.39 -8.25
CA GLU A 110 24.96 3.69 -7.61
C GLU A 110 23.83 4.21 -6.71
N LYS A 111 22.58 3.75 -6.77
CA LYS A 111 21.47 4.29 -5.92
C LYS A 111 20.23 3.41 -5.92
N SER A 112 19.97 2.65 -4.87
CA SER A 112 18.79 1.78 -4.80
C SER A 112 17.55 2.41 -4.12
N VAL A 113 17.71 3.41 -3.27
CA VAL A 113 16.61 4.00 -2.49
C VAL A 113 16.68 5.53 -2.51
N PRO A 114 15.51 6.22 -2.43
CA PRO A 114 15.48 7.67 -2.30
C PRO A 114 16.31 8.19 -1.13
N PHE A 115 16.79 9.43 -1.27
CA PHE A 115 17.52 10.14 -0.21
C PHE A 115 18.85 9.49 0.22
N ASN A 116 19.57 8.86 -0.72
CA ASN A 116 20.85 8.20 -0.45
C ASN A 116 20.76 7.12 0.65
N ASN A 117 19.72 6.31 0.62
CA ASN A 117 19.47 5.21 1.55
C ASN A 117 19.37 5.59 3.04
N ARG A 118 19.11 6.86 3.35
CA ARG A 118 18.96 7.34 4.74
C ARG A 118 17.62 6.89 5.32
N ALA A 119 17.66 5.88 6.20
CA ALA A 119 16.45 5.23 6.75
C ALA A 119 15.53 6.21 7.48
N MET A 120 16.07 7.02 8.39
CA MET A 120 15.27 7.97 9.19
C MET A 120 14.57 9.00 8.32
N LYS A 121 15.30 9.55 7.34
CA LYS A 121 14.74 10.53 6.40
C LYS A 121 13.66 9.92 5.52
N SER A 122 13.89 8.73 4.97
CA SER A 122 12.94 8.04 4.12
C SER A 122 11.67 7.67 4.89
N ASN A 123 11.81 7.08 6.09
CA ASN A 123 10.67 6.72 6.94
C ASN A 123 9.77 7.93 7.25
N SER A 124 10.36 9.05 7.69
CA SER A 124 9.59 10.25 8.03
C SER A 124 8.85 10.83 6.83
N LEU A 125 9.49 10.84 5.65
CA LEU A 125 8.87 11.34 4.43
C LEU A 125 7.78 10.40 3.90
N PHE A 126 7.98 9.09 3.94
CA PHE A 126 6.96 8.13 3.48
C PHE A 126 5.74 8.12 4.38
N ALA A 127 5.92 8.20 5.70
CA ALA A 127 4.82 8.38 6.66
C ALA A 127 4.05 9.68 6.41
N SER A 128 4.78 10.79 6.18
CA SER A 128 4.17 12.09 5.86
C SER A 128 3.40 12.07 4.56
N MET A 129 3.96 11.44 3.50
CA MET A 129 3.28 11.27 2.21
C MET A 129 2.01 10.44 2.37
N ALA A 130 2.07 9.31 3.07
CA ALA A 130 0.91 8.46 3.31
C ALA A 130 -0.18 9.22 4.08
N THR A 131 0.19 9.94 5.15
CA THR A 131 -0.72 10.76 5.95
C THR A 131 -1.44 11.81 5.10
N MET A 132 -0.69 12.59 4.33
CA MET A 132 -1.24 13.64 3.47
C MET A 132 -2.20 13.07 2.43
N VAL A 133 -1.76 12.01 1.73
CA VAL A 133 -2.48 11.45 0.59
C VAL A 133 -3.72 10.67 1.03
N PHE A 134 -3.63 9.90 2.14
CA PHE A 134 -4.78 9.21 2.69
C PHE A 134 -5.88 10.18 3.09
N ASN A 135 -5.55 11.23 3.87
CA ASN A 135 -6.54 12.21 4.31
C ASN A 135 -7.24 12.88 3.11
N ARG A 136 -6.48 13.17 2.04
CA ARG A 136 -7.03 13.73 0.80
C ARG A 136 -7.99 12.75 0.12
N TYR A 137 -7.59 11.51 -0.12
CA TYR A 137 -8.45 10.51 -0.78
C TYR A 137 -9.65 10.11 0.08
N PHE A 138 -9.47 10.03 1.39
CA PHE A 138 -10.56 9.77 2.33
C PHE A 138 -11.65 10.85 2.24
N LYS A 139 -11.24 12.13 2.23
CA LYS A 139 -12.16 13.26 2.08
C LYS A 139 -12.87 13.22 0.72
N ILE A 140 -12.13 12.96 -0.35
CA ILE A 140 -12.70 12.84 -1.71
C ILE A 140 -13.70 11.69 -1.77
N ALA A 141 -13.37 10.51 -1.28
CA ALA A 141 -14.26 9.35 -1.28
C ALA A 141 -15.53 9.61 -0.48
N ALA A 142 -15.42 10.20 0.71
CA ALA A 142 -16.58 10.59 1.51
C ALA A 142 -17.50 11.58 0.75
N HIS A 143 -16.92 12.58 0.10
CA HIS A 143 -17.69 13.51 -0.73
C HIS A 143 -18.37 12.81 -1.92
N MET A 144 -17.68 11.87 -2.58
CA MET A 144 -18.25 11.08 -3.68
C MET A 144 -19.47 10.27 -3.26
N VAL A 145 -19.42 9.67 -2.07
CA VAL A 145 -20.50 8.83 -1.55
C VAL A 145 -21.70 9.67 -1.09
N PHE A 146 -21.45 10.75 -0.36
CA PHE A 146 -22.50 11.49 0.35
C PHE A 146 -22.97 12.77 -0.35
N CYS A 147 -22.16 13.37 -1.21
CA CYS A 147 -22.48 14.62 -1.89
C CYS A 147 -22.83 14.34 -3.36
N SER A 148 -24.04 14.71 -3.79
CA SER A 148 -24.46 14.57 -5.20
C SER A 148 -23.74 15.54 -6.13
N GLU A 149 -23.27 16.66 -5.59
CA GLU A 149 -22.55 17.71 -6.31
C GLU A 149 -21.36 18.18 -5.47
N ILE A 150 -20.14 17.96 -5.97
CA ILE A 150 -18.96 18.65 -5.48
C ILE A 150 -18.78 19.90 -6.32
N ASN A 151 -18.69 21.07 -5.68
CA ASN A 151 -18.29 22.29 -6.35
C ASN A 151 -16.94 22.04 -7.03
N GLY A 152 -16.91 22.13 -8.36
CA GLY A 152 -15.75 21.78 -9.18
C GLY A 152 -14.46 22.58 -8.88
N SER A 153 -14.54 23.59 -7.98
CA SER A 153 -13.41 24.36 -7.46
C SER A 153 -12.62 23.65 -6.34
N GLU A 154 -13.16 22.59 -5.73
CA GLU A 154 -12.52 21.84 -4.64
C GLU A 154 -11.75 20.62 -5.12
N ILE A 155 -11.96 20.18 -6.36
CA ILE A 155 -11.28 19.02 -6.97
C ILE A 155 -10.16 19.52 -7.87
N LEU A 156 -8.92 19.07 -7.61
CA LEU A 156 -7.81 19.33 -8.51
C LEU A 156 -8.03 18.62 -9.86
N PRO A 157 -7.50 19.16 -10.98
CA PRO A 157 -7.66 18.56 -12.30
C PRO A 157 -7.26 17.08 -12.37
N GLU A 158 -6.20 16.70 -11.67
CA GLU A 158 -5.72 15.32 -11.55
C GLU A 158 -6.65 14.40 -10.75
N GLU A 159 -7.48 14.97 -9.88
CA GLU A 159 -8.48 14.22 -9.10
C GLU A 159 -9.78 14.04 -9.88
N ARG A 160 -10.02 14.87 -10.87
CA ARG A 160 -11.24 14.81 -11.69
C ARG A 160 -11.31 13.51 -12.50
N GLU A 161 -10.19 13.07 -13.08
CA GLU A 161 -10.13 11.77 -13.77
C GLU A 161 -10.45 10.62 -12.81
N MET A 162 -9.91 10.66 -11.60
CA MET A 162 -10.21 9.66 -10.57
C MET A 162 -11.69 9.71 -10.16
N TRP A 163 -12.23 10.89 -9.96
CA TRP A 163 -13.66 11.12 -9.69
C TRP A 163 -14.54 10.53 -10.77
N ASP A 164 -14.30 10.90 -12.02
CA ASP A 164 -15.11 10.47 -13.15
C ASP A 164 -15.10 8.95 -13.36
N ASN A 165 -13.95 8.30 -13.06
CA ASN A 165 -13.80 6.86 -13.20
C ASN A 165 -14.39 6.04 -12.05
N ASN A 166 -14.59 6.61 -10.85
CA ASN A 166 -14.98 5.86 -9.66
C ASN A 166 -16.33 6.30 -9.05
N LYS A 167 -16.89 7.43 -9.46
CA LYS A 167 -18.12 8.00 -8.87
C LYS A 167 -19.32 7.06 -8.86
N ASP A 168 -19.48 6.26 -9.91
CA ASP A 168 -20.65 5.37 -10.05
C ASP A 168 -20.49 4.10 -9.21
N GLU A 169 -19.28 3.62 -9.00
CA GLU A 169 -18.98 2.51 -8.08
C GLU A 169 -19.19 2.97 -6.63
N LEU A 170 -18.60 4.10 -6.25
CA LEU A 170 -18.69 4.66 -4.90
C LEU A 170 -20.13 5.05 -4.52
N ARG A 171 -20.94 5.54 -5.47
CA ARG A 171 -22.34 5.90 -5.23
C ARG A 171 -23.26 4.70 -4.97
N LYS A 172 -22.88 3.51 -5.31
CA LYS A 172 -23.61 2.27 -4.99
C LYS A 172 -23.54 1.91 -3.52
N TRP A 173 -22.56 2.46 -2.80
CA TRP A 173 -22.36 2.20 -1.37
C TRP A 173 -23.43 2.92 -0.55
N THR A 174 -24.20 2.16 0.21
CA THR A 174 -25.51 2.56 0.73
C THR A 174 -25.51 3.12 2.15
N CYS A 175 -24.42 3.70 2.66
CA CYS A 175 -24.43 4.26 4.01
C CYS A 175 -24.59 5.78 4.00
N ARG A 176 -25.79 6.27 3.64
CA ARG A 176 -26.08 7.71 3.56
C ARG A 176 -26.31 8.39 4.91
N ASP A 177 -26.48 7.64 5.98
CA ASP A 177 -26.97 8.20 7.26
C ASP A 177 -25.87 8.71 8.19
N ASN A 178 -24.58 8.58 7.83
CA ASN A 178 -23.46 8.86 8.73
C ASN A 178 -22.38 9.80 8.16
N TYR A 179 -22.70 10.68 7.23
CA TYR A 179 -21.70 11.62 6.67
C TYR A 179 -20.92 12.38 7.74
N GLN A 180 -21.61 12.87 8.79
CA GLN A 180 -20.96 13.60 9.87
C GLN A 180 -19.87 12.77 10.61
N THR A 181 -20.03 11.46 10.66
CA THR A 181 -19.03 10.55 11.25
C THR A 181 -17.72 10.59 10.46
N TYR A 182 -17.80 10.66 9.14
CA TYR A 182 -16.62 10.78 8.26
C TYR A 182 -16.03 12.19 8.32
N VAL A 183 -16.87 13.23 8.27
CA VAL A 183 -16.43 14.64 8.38
C VAL A 183 -15.62 14.88 9.65
N ASN A 184 -16.05 14.33 10.79
CA ASN A 184 -15.33 14.44 12.07
C ASN A 184 -13.95 13.78 12.07
N LYS A 185 -13.62 13.00 11.03
CA LYS A 185 -12.34 12.31 10.84
C LYS A 185 -11.47 12.90 9.73
N PHE A 186 -11.96 13.92 9.02
CA PHE A 186 -11.15 14.58 8.00
C PHE A 186 -9.86 15.12 8.59
N ASP A 187 -8.78 15.00 7.83
CA ASP A 187 -7.44 15.50 8.14
C ASP A 187 -6.84 15.00 9.47
N SER A 188 -7.37 13.90 10.04
CA SER A 188 -6.95 13.40 11.34
C SER A 188 -6.26 12.03 11.33
N ALA A 189 -6.24 11.32 10.22
CA ALA A 189 -5.49 10.09 10.09
C ALA A 189 -3.98 10.37 10.14
N MET A 190 -3.24 9.48 10.78
CA MET A 190 -1.78 9.52 10.86
C MET A 190 -1.21 8.14 10.55
N PHE A 191 -0.04 8.11 9.93
CA PHE A 191 0.67 6.87 9.61
C PHE A 191 2.08 6.90 10.17
N ASP A 192 2.59 5.75 10.60
CA ASP A 192 4.01 5.51 10.80
C ASP A 192 4.61 4.73 9.63
N SER A 193 5.93 4.72 9.53
CA SER A 193 6.66 3.97 8.51
C SER A 193 7.86 3.27 9.10
N ARG A 194 8.09 2.05 8.67
CA ARG A 194 9.24 1.22 9.02
C ARG A 194 9.88 0.70 7.74
N MET A 195 11.20 0.79 7.70
CA MET A 195 11.97 0.28 6.57
C MET A 195 12.98 -0.75 7.07
N PHE A 196 13.14 -1.82 6.31
CA PHE A 196 14.12 -2.86 6.59
C PHE A 196 14.56 -3.55 5.31
N VAL A 197 15.78 -4.05 5.32
CA VAL A 197 16.33 -4.83 4.22
C VAL A 197 15.94 -6.29 4.37
N VAL A 198 15.74 -6.95 3.24
CA VAL A 198 15.51 -8.38 3.18
C VAL A 198 16.44 -9.01 2.13
N PRO A 199 16.87 -10.26 2.31
CA PRO A 199 17.46 -11.01 1.20
C PRO A 199 16.48 -11.06 0.02
N THR A 200 17.02 -11.12 -1.20
CA THR A 200 16.19 -11.10 -2.42
C THR A 200 15.13 -12.20 -2.42
N PHE A 201 15.46 -13.40 -1.95
CA PHE A 201 14.54 -14.53 -1.86
C PHE A 201 13.43 -14.35 -0.81
N ASP A 202 13.60 -13.41 0.14
CA ASP A 202 12.60 -13.14 1.19
C ASP A 202 11.62 -12.02 0.82
N ILE A 203 11.80 -11.36 -0.32
CA ILE A 203 10.81 -10.39 -0.82
C ILE A 203 9.42 -11.04 -0.89
N ILE A 204 9.36 -12.18 -1.58
CA ILE A 204 8.10 -12.91 -1.74
C ILE A 204 7.56 -13.44 -0.42
N ASN A 205 8.44 -13.94 0.46
CA ASN A 205 8.03 -14.44 1.78
C ASN A 205 7.46 -13.32 2.65
N ASN A 206 7.95 -12.10 2.52
CA ASN A 206 7.37 -10.94 3.22
C ASN A 206 5.94 -10.69 2.75
N ILE A 207 5.66 -10.71 1.45
CA ILE A 207 4.31 -10.50 0.92
C ILE A 207 3.38 -11.66 1.31
N ILE A 208 3.85 -12.92 1.22
CA ILE A 208 3.09 -14.09 1.69
C ILE A 208 2.69 -13.90 3.15
N PHE A 209 3.64 -13.54 4.01
CA PHE A 209 3.39 -13.30 5.44
C PHE A 209 2.32 -12.22 5.66
N ARG A 210 2.39 -11.10 4.93
CA ARG A 210 1.38 -10.03 5.04
C ARG A 210 0.01 -10.48 4.53
N GLN A 211 -0.04 -11.25 3.45
CA GLN A 211 -1.29 -11.77 2.91
C GLN A 211 -1.93 -12.83 3.84
N GLU A 212 -1.13 -13.73 4.45
CA GLU A 212 -1.64 -14.68 5.44
C GLU A 212 -2.19 -13.97 6.69
N ASP A 213 -1.56 -12.88 7.11
CA ASP A 213 -2.05 -12.05 8.22
C ASP A 213 -3.35 -11.32 7.84
N ALA A 214 -3.43 -10.80 6.63
CA ALA A 214 -4.63 -10.20 6.06
C ALA A 214 -5.83 -11.17 6.08
N ILE A 215 -5.63 -12.39 5.63
CA ILE A 215 -6.67 -13.45 5.63
C ILE A 215 -7.18 -13.70 7.04
N LYS A 216 -6.29 -13.89 8.02
CA LYS A 216 -6.66 -14.12 9.42
C LYS A 216 -7.46 -12.95 10.00
N ASN A 217 -7.01 -11.72 9.72
CA ASN A 217 -7.65 -10.50 10.19
C ASN A 217 -9.01 -10.30 9.52
N SER A 218 -9.14 -10.57 8.22
CA SER A 218 -10.39 -10.50 7.46
C SER A 218 -11.44 -11.49 8.02
N ILE A 219 -11.08 -12.77 8.19
CA ILE A 219 -11.98 -13.77 8.78
C ILE A 219 -12.45 -13.32 10.16
N SER A 220 -11.52 -12.86 11.00
CA SER A 220 -11.85 -12.43 12.36
C SER A 220 -12.72 -11.17 12.37
N ALA A 221 -12.48 -10.21 11.48
CA ALA A 221 -13.27 -9.00 11.38
C ALA A 221 -14.70 -9.30 10.89
N TYR A 222 -14.83 -10.16 9.88
CA TYR A 222 -16.10 -10.60 9.33
C TYR A 222 -16.91 -11.38 10.38
N ALA A 223 -16.28 -12.34 11.04
CA ALA A 223 -16.92 -13.15 12.08
C ALA A 223 -17.46 -12.31 13.24
N ARG A 224 -16.71 -11.31 13.74
CA ARG A 224 -17.17 -10.43 14.82
C ARG A 224 -18.42 -9.63 14.51
N CYS A 225 -18.77 -9.47 13.25
CA CYS A 225 -20.00 -8.77 12.86
C CYS A 225 -21.24 -9.64 12.97
N TYR A 226 -21.09 -10.95 12.85
CA TYR A 226 -22.22 -11.87 12.71
C TYR A 226 -22.26 -13.00 13.77
N ILE A 227 -21.10 -13.34 14.36
CA ILE A 227 -21.00 -14.36 15.40
C ILE A 227 -20.91 -13.65 16.76
N LYS A 228 -21.79 -14.04 17.67
CA LYS A 228 -21.92 -13.39 18.99
C LYS A 228 -20.73 -13.67 19.90
N ASP A 229 -20.15 -14.87 19.81
CA ASP A 229 -19.00 -15.30 20.60
C ASP A 229 -17.93 -15.86 19.69
N THR A 230 -16.84 -15.10 19.53
CA THR A 230 -15.69 -15.47 18.70
C THR A 230 -14.47 -15.89 19.53
N ASP A 231 -14.54 -15.79 20.87
CA ASP A 231 -13.40 -16.04 21.74
C ASP A 231 -12.96 -17.50 21.72
N GLY A 232 -11.66 -17.72 21.60
CA GLY A 232 -11.04 -19.04 21.57
C GLY A 232 -11.24 -19.84 20.27
N LYS A 233 -11.95 -19.31 19.28
CA LYS A 233 -12.15 -19.97 17.98
C LYS A 233 -11.02 -19.64 17.01
N ASN A 234 -10.57 -20.64 16.28
CA ASN A 234 -9.62 -20.45 15.18
C ASN A 234 -10.34 -20.07 13.88
N GLY A 235 -9.56 -19.67 12.86
CA GLY A 235 -10.11 -19.19 11.58
C GLY A 235 -11.01 -20.21 10.87
N LEU A 236 -10.72 -21.50 10.96
CA LEU A 236 -11.55 -22.56 10.35
C LEU A 236 -12.91 -22.66 11.02
N GLN A 237 -12.93 -22.68 12.35
CA GLN A 237 -14.17 -22.73 13.14
C GLN A 237 -15.06 -21.50 12.86
N LEU A 238 -14.44 -20.29 12.75
CA LEU A 238 -15.18 -19.09 12.40
C LEU A 238 -15.78 -19.16 11.00
N GLN A 239 -15.04 -19.69 10.02
CA GLN A 239 -15.55 -19.86 8.66
C GLN A 239 -16.69 -20.90 8.58
N GLU A 240 -16.60 -22.00 9.32
CA GLU A 240 -17.67 -22.99 9.40
C GLU A 240 -18.95 -22.39 9.97
N GLU A 241 -18.88 -21.64 11.08
CA GLU A 241 -20.04 -20.95 11.66
C GLU A 241 -20.62 -19.87 10.73
N LEU A 242 -19.76 -19.09 10.07
CA LEU A 242 -20.22 -18.12 9.07
C LEU A 242 -20.98 -18.79 7.93
N LYS A 243 -20.49 -19.95 7.47
CA LYS A 243 -21.15 -20.75 6.44
C LYS A 243 -22.50 -21.30 6.88
N GLU A 244 -22.61 -21.76 8.13
CA GLU A 244 -23.89 -22.19 8.72
C GLU A 244 -24.91 -21.05 8.82
N LEU A 245 -24.43 -19.81 9.00
CA LEU A 245 -25.28 -18.60 9.00
C LEU A 245 -25.65 -18.13 7.57
N GLY A 246 -25.19 -18.81 6.52
CA GLY A 246 -25.40 -18.40 5.14
C GLY A 246 -24.58 -17.17 4.70
N LEU A 247 -23.45 -16.93 5.39
CA LEU A 247 -22.52 -15.82 5.19
C LEU A 247 -21.10 -16.33 4.93
N PRO A 248 -20.85 -17.15 3.91
CA PRO A 248 -19.55 -17.75 3.68
C PRO A 248 -18.50 -16.68 3.38
N TRP A 249 -17.39 -16.68 4.13
CA TRP A 249 -16.29 -15.74 3.96
C TRP A 249 -15.61 -15.85 2.60
N ASP A 250 -15.54 -17.02 2.03
CA ASP A 250 -14.95 -17.34 0.73
C ASP A 250 -15.76 -16.80 -0.48
N GLU A 251 -16.97 -16.30 -0.27
CA GLU A 251 -17.76 -15.58 -1.26
C GLU A 251 -17.56 -14.06 -1.23
N LEU A 252 -16.80 -13.53 -0.26
CA LEU A 252 -16.43 -12.11 -0.26
C LEU A 252 -15.56 -11.74 -1.47
N PRO A 253 -15.55 -10.47 -1.91
CA PRO A 253 -14.59 -10.00 -2.90
C PRO A 253 -13.15 -10.29 -2.48
N LEU A 254 -12.27 -10.69 -3.41
CA LEU A 254 -10.89 -11.10 -3.10
C LEU A 254 -10.11 -10.03 -2.34
N PHE A 255 -10.32 -8.75 -2.67
CA PHE A 255 -9.64 -7.65 -1.98
C PHE A 255 -10.06 -7.49 -0.50
N GLU A 256 -11.24 -7.93 -0.13
CA GLU A 256 -11.70 -7.98 1.27
C GLU A 256 -11.17 -9.21 1.99
N GLN A 257 -10.98 -10.32 1.26
CA GLN A 257 -10.42 -11.54 1.81
C GLN A 257 -8.93 -11.41 2.13
N HIS A 258 -8.12 -10.88 1.20
CA HIS A 258 -6.67 -10.94 1.29
C HIS A 258 -5.93 -9.71 0.72
N GLY A 259 -6.62 -8.59 0.54
CA GLY A 259 -6.00 -7.31 0.19
C GLY A 259 -5.91 -7.04 -1.31
N THR A 260 -5.26 -5.93 -1.63
CA THR A 260 -5.13 -5.36 -2.97
C THR A 260 -3.67 -5.08 -3.25
N CYS A 261 -3.22 -5.26 -4.49
CA CYS A 261 -1.87 -4.88 -4.88
C CYS A 261 -1.84 -3.81 -5.97
N CYS A 262 -0.64 -3.26 -6.18
CA CYS A 262 -0.34 -2.30 -7.22
C CYS A 262 1.03 -2.61 -7.82
N TYR A 263 1.10 -2.71 -9.15
CA TYR A 263 2.31 -2.98 -9.90
C TYR A 263 2.31 -2.23 -11.24
N LYS A 264 3.43 -2.25 -11.95
CA LYS A 264 3.53 -1.64 -13.27
C LYS A 264 3.14 -2.62 -14.36
N GLU A 265 2.33 -2.15 -15.29
CA GLU A 265 1.93 -2.90 -16.48
C GLU A 265 2.17 -2.08 -17.75
N ASN A 266 2.59 -2.75 -18.82
CA ASN A 266 2.72 -2.14 -20.13
C ASN A 266 1.35 -2.02 -20.80
N VAL A 267 0.88 -0.79 -20.96
CA VAL A 267 -0.39 -0.50 -21.65
C VAL A 267 -0.10 0.10 -23.03
N VAL A 268 -0.79 -0.39 -24.05
CA VAL A 268 -0.76 0.23 -25.37
C VAL A 268 -1.61 1.49 -25.35
N MET A 269 -0.97 2.63 -25.58
CA MET A 269 -1.65 3.93 -25.73
C MET A 269 -1.55 4.42 -27.18
N PHE A 270 -2.47 5.29 -27.55
CA PHE A 270 -2.46 5.89 -28.89
C PHE A 270 -2.17 7.40 -28.79
N ARG A 271 -1.21 7.86 -29.62
CA ARG A 271 -0.93 9.28 -29.80
C ARG A 271 -0.96 9.59 -31.30
N ASN A 272 -1.86 10.47 -31.73
CA ASN A 272 -2.08 10.80 -33.14
C ASN A 272 -2.34 9.54 -34.02
N GLY A 273 -3.14 8.59 -33.51
CA GLY A 273 -3.46 7.34 -34.20
C GLY A 273 -2.34 6.28 -34.21
N LYS A 274 -1.16 6.55 -33.64
CA LYS A 274 -0.05 5.59 -33.56
C LYS A 274 0.01 4.94 -32.19
N PRO A 275 0.08 3.59 -32.10
CA PRO A 275 0.23 2.91 -30.83
C PRO A 275 1.63 3.08 -30.27
N PHE A 276 1.73 3.25 -28.94
CA PHE A 276 2.98 3.20 -28.19
C PHE A 276 2.76 2.52 -26.84
N ASN A 277 3.77 1.85 -26.33
CA ASN A 277 3.72 1.21 -25.03
C ASN A 277 4.12 2.21 -23.93
N ARG A 278 3.36 2.22 -22.84
CA ARG A 278 3.65 3.01 -21.64
C ARG A 278 3.45 2.16 -20.39
N GLU A 279 4.43 2.18 -19.49
CA GLU A 279 4.26 1.62 -18.17
C GLU A 279 3.28 2.47 -17.33
N LYS A 280 2.26 1.84 -16.78
CA LYS A 280 1.32 2.45 -15.83
C LYS A 280 1.22 1.64 -14.57
N TRP A 281 1.03 2.30 -13.44
CA TRP A 281 0.67 1.68 -12.20
C TRP A 281 -0.80 1.25 -12.23
N VAL A 282 -1.02 -0.05 -12.04
CA VAL A 282 -2.35 -0.68 -12.07
C VAL A 282 -2.67 -1.19 -10.67
N ILE A 283 -3.89 -0.92 -10.22
CA ILE A 283 -4.45 -1.51 -9.01
C ILE A 283 -5.08 -2.84 -9.42
N ASP A 284 -4.74 -3.91 -8.70
CA ASP A 284 -5.30 -5.23 -8.89
C ASP A 284 -5.99 -5.69 -7.60
N LYS A 285 -7.33 -5.72 -7.65
CA LYS A 285 -8.20 -6.18 -6.56
C LYS A 285 -8.46 -7.69 -6.61
N GLU A 286 -8.02 -8.34 -7.70
CA GLU A 286 -8.21 -9.77 -7.98
C GLU A 286 -6.88 -10.55 -7.87
N MET A 287 -5.89 -9.97 -7.18
CA MET A 287 -4.59 -10.61 -7.01
C MET A 287 -4.75 -12.02 -6.42
N PRO A 288 -3.97 -13.02 -6.87
CA PRO A 288 -4.07 -14.37 -6.35
C PRO A 288 -3.43 -14.51 -4.95
N ILE A 289 -3.65 -15.66 -4.32
CA ILE A 289 -2.88 -16.07 -3.15
C ILE A 289 -1.43 -16.32 -3.57
N ILE A 290 -0.52 -15.47 -3.12
CA ILE A 290 0.89 -15.44 -3.57
C ILE A 290 1.63 -16.74 -3.22
N LYS A 291 1.30 -17.35 -2.08
CA LYS A 291 1.90 -18.62 -1.65
C LYS A 291 1.76 -19.72 -2.71
N ASP A 292 0.61 -19.75 -3.38
CA ASP A 292 0.26 -20.76 -4.38
C ASP A 292 0.58 -20.28 -5.82
N ASN A 293 0.90 -18.99 -5.99
CA ASN A 293 1.11 -18.32 -7.27
C ASN A 293 2.40 -17.47 -7.29
N LYS A 294 3.51 -18.06 -6.86
CA LYS A 294 4.79 -17.35 -6.71
C LYS A 294 5.32 -16.79 -8.03
N GLU A 295 5.13 -17.51 -9.14
CA GLU A 295 5.55 -17.09 -10.47
C GLU A 295 4.81 -15.81 -10.90
N TRP A 296 3.51 -15.74 -10.67
CA TRP A 296 2.73 -14.53 -10.94
C TRP A 296 3.33 -13.30 -10.24
N PHE A 297 3.67 -13.43 -8.96
CA PHE A 297 4.28 -12.32 -8.22
C PHE A 297 5.62 -11.89 -8.81
N LEU A 298 6.49 -12.86 -9.14
CA LEU A 298 7.80 -12.58 -9.72
C LEU A 298 7.69 -11.87 -11.08
N GLU A 299 6.73 -12.26 -11.93
CA GLU A 299 6.45 -11.58 -13.19
C GLU A 299 6.03 -10.11 -13.01
N LYS A 300 5.32 -9.80 -11.91
CA LYS A 300 4.85 -8.43 -11.65
C LYS A 300 5.91 -7.50 -11.09
N ILE A 301 6.91 -8.02 -10.41
CA ILE A 301 7.98 -7.20 -9.82
C ILE A 301 9.20 -7.04 -10.73
N LEU A 302 9.44 -7.96 -11.65
CA LEU A 302 10.56 -7.97 -12.61
C LEU A 302 10.19 -7.27 -13.93
#